data_782ba8a60aae4780e8ae99daa5e4647c
#
_entry.id   782ba8a60aae4780e8ae99daa5e4647c
#
_cell.length_a   1.000
_cell.length_b   1.000
_cell.length_c   1.000
_cell.angle_alpha   90.00
_cell.angle_beta   90.00
_cell.angle_gamma   90.00
#
_symmetry.space_group_name_H-M   'P 1'
#
loop_
_entity.id
_entity.type
_entity.pdbx_description
1 polymer ?
#
loop_
_entity_poly.entity_id
_entity_poly.type
_entity_poly.pdbx_seq_one_letter_code
_entity_poly.pdbx_strand_id
1 'polypeptide(L)'
;MSPVPPTDVLVVEHAPQEGPYAIGTALEAAGLPVRTCRTWAGDPVPDTLGDAAALVLMGGPAAAYEDFSGRTAELALLRAALEVEVPVLGVCLGAQLLGEAAGGRSRPGSGPQIGWGEVRAAPAAHGDPLFAGVPEHLPVLHWHGDTMDLPAGATLLASCDRFPVQAFRLGGSAWGLQFHLEVDKAAVDAFAAAFPDEAATAPDLVASAPRNLAALAPHRDAVFARFAALVADRAERSATRTFFTPKAAKWEARFAADGPRYTAAVLQMGLRPGGRALDVGCGSGRALPALRAEVGAEGVVLGVELTPAMLTATAKEGRADLARLLMADACRLPLADGAVDGIFSAGLINHVPDPAAALREWARVSAPGGVLLLFHPSGRAERAARHGRPLDPDDPLAEENLRPALHAAGWSLDCYEDASLHFLARAVRVH
;
A
#
# COMPACT_ATOMS: atom_id res chain seq x y z
N MET A 1 -1.77 -6.21 -21.40
CA MET A 1 -0.77 -6.86 -20.50
C MET A 1 -1.38 -8.15 -20.00
N SER A 2 -0.66 -9.30 -20.01
CA SER A 2 -1.11 -10.41 -19.15
C SER A 2 -1.01 -9.90 -17.72
N PRO A 3 -2.04 -10.03 -16.88
CA PRO A 3 -1.93 -9.65 -15.50
C PRO A 3 -0.76 -10.41 -14.87
N VAL A 4 0.15 -9.70 -14.23
CA VAL A 4 1.08 -10.33 -13.29
C VAL A 4 0.17 -10.98 -12.25
N PRO A 5 0.33 -12.27 -11.92
CA PRO A 5 -0.51 -12.87 -10.90
C PRO A 5 -0.42 -12.04 -9.63
N PRO A 6 -1.54 -11.77 -8.96
CA PRO A 6 -1.51 -11.03 -7.71
C PRO A 6 -0.56 -11.76 -6.74
N THR A 7 0.33 -11.02 -6.12
CA THR A 7 1.17 -11.52 -5.05
C THR A 7 0.28 -11.91 -3.89
N ASP A 8 0.51 -13.08 -3.30
CA ASP A 8 -0.32 -13.60 -2.21
C ASP A 8 -0.07 -12.87 -0.87
N VAL A 9 -0.98 -13.06 0.07
CA VAL A 9 -0.79 -12.72 1.48
C VAL A 9 -0.45 -14.00 2.23
N LEU A 10 0.70 -14.04 2.90
CA LEU A 10 1.08 -15.15 3.76
C LEU A 10 0.37 -15.01 5.11
N VAL A 11 -0.47 -15.99 5.44
CA VAL A 11 -1.13 -16.10 6.75
C VAL A 11 -0.53 -17.27 7.52
N VAL A 12 -0.03 -17.03 8.72
CA VAL A 12 0.46 -18.08 9.64
C VAL A 12 -0.59 -18.33 10.71
N GLU A 13 -1.08 -19.57 10.78
CA GLU A 13 -2.07 -20.03 11.75
C GLU A 13 -1.41 -20.98 12.77
N HIS A 14 -1.58 -20.72 14.06
CA HIS A 14 -0.98 -21.49 15.16
C HIS A 14 -1.95 -22.49 15.80
N ALA A 15 -3.23 -22.38 15.50
CA ALA A 15 -4.27 -23.29 15.99
C ALA A 15 -5.45 -23.35 15.01
N PRO A 16 -6.15 -24.48 14.92
CA PRO A 16 -7.23 -24.67 13.94
C PRO A 16 -8.43 -23.73 14.13
N GLN A 17 -8.65 -23.22 15.35
CA GLN A 17 -9.72 -22.27 15.65
C GLN A 17 -9.30 -20.81 15.49
N GLU A 18 -8.03 -20.52 15.31
CA GLU A 18 -7.49 -19.15 15.21
C GLU A 18 -7.14 -18.79 13.77
N GLY A 19 -8.14 -18.89 12.89
CA GLY A 19 -8.02 -18.51 11.48
C GLY A 19 -8.17 -16.99 11.25
N PRO A 20 -7.98 -16.53 10.00
CA PRO A 20 -7.99 -15.10 9.66
C PRO A 20 -9.38 -14.45 9.60
N TYR A 21 -10.47 -15.22 9.60
CA TYR A 21 -11.87 -14.78 9.65
C TYR A 21 -12.12 -13.48 8.83
N ALA A 22 -12.51 -12.38 9.49
CA ALA A 22 -12.79 -11.12 8.81
C ALA A 22 -11.56 -10.50 8.12
N ILE A 23 -10.34 -10.82 8.55
CA ILE A 23 -9.11 -10.43 7.82
C ILE A 23 -9.09 -11.12 6.47
N GLY A 24 -9.30 -12.44 6.45
CA GLY A 24 -9.37 -13.23 5.20
C GLY A 24 -10.45 -12.71 4.26
N THR A 25 -11.66 -12.46 4.79
CA THR A 25 -12.77 -11.89 4.02
C THR A 25 -12.41 -10.53 3.39
N ALA A 26 -11.74 -9.65 4.13
CA ALA A 26 -11.34 -8.35 3.61
C ALA A 26 -10.25 -8.47 2.51
N LEU A 27 -9.29 -9.37 2.68
CA LEU A 27 -8.26 -9.66 1.69
C LEU A 27 -8.86 -10.23 0.39
N GLU A 28 -9.76 -11.20 0.52
CA GLU A 28 -10.48 -11.78 -0.63
C GLU A 28 -11.33 -10.74 -1.37
N ALA A 29 -12.05 -9.88 -0.64
CA ALA A 29 -12.84 -8.79 -1.21
C ALA A 29 -11.97 -7.78 -1.97
N ALA A 30 -10.71 -7.62 -1.59
CA ALA A 30 -9.72 -6.80 -2.29
C ALA A 30 -9.01 -7.54 -3.44
N GLY A 31 -9.41 -8.78 -3.76
CA GLY A 31 -8.79 -9.60 -4.81
C GLY A 31 -7.39 -10.10 -4.48
N LEU A 32 -7.03 -10.15 -3.21
CA LEU A 32 -5.73 -10.63 -2.73
C LEU A 32 -5.82 -12.11 -2.37
N PRO A 33 -5.11 -13.00 -3.08
CA PRO A 33 -5.08 -14.42 -2.72
C PRO A 33 -4.37 -14.62 -1.37
N VAL A 34 -4.90 -15.54 -0.58
CA VAL A 34 -4.33 -15.90 0.72
C VAL A 34 -3.63 -17.26 0.60
N ARG A 35 -2.37 -17.30 1.04
CA ARG A 35 -1.60 -18.54 1.22
C ARG A 35 -1.42 -18.80 2.71
N THR A 36 -2.03 -19.87 3.20
CA THR A 36 -2.00 -20.23 4.62
C THR A 36 -0.87 -21.21 4.92
N CYS A 37 -0.09 -20.91 5.96
CA CYS A 37 0.85 -21.81 6.62
C CYS A 37 0.23 -22.24 7.95
N ARG A 38 -0.17 -23.50 8.05
CA ARG A 38 -0.81 -24.10 9.25
C ARG A 38 0.24 -24.80 10.10
N THR A 39 0.92 -24.06 10.97
CA THR A 39 1.98 -24.64 11.82
C THR A 39 1.44 -25.72 12.75
N TRP A 40 0.19 -25.60 13.19
CA TRP A 40 -0.53 -26.59 13.97
C TRP A 40 -0.77 -27.92 13.21
N ALA A 41 -0.82 -27.89 11.88
CA ALA A 41 -0.95 -29.07 11.02
C ALA A 41 0.42 -29.61 10.56
N GLY A 42 1.53 -28.97 10.96
CA GLY A 42 2.88 -29.38 10.61
C GLY A 42 3.44 -28.72 9.35
N ASP A 43 2.77 -27.69 8.80
CA ASP A 43 3.33 -26.92 7.69
C ASP A 43 4.62 -26.23 8.15
N PRO A 44 5.71 -26.28 7.39
CA PRO A 44 6.91 -25.55 7.72
C PRO A 44 6.70 -24.05 7.48
N VAL A 45 7.14 -23.24 8.44
CA VAL A 45 7.19 -21.79 8.25
C VAL A 45 8.19 -21.49 7.12
N PRO A 46 7.83 -20.69 6.10
CA PRO A 46 8.73 -20.38 5.00
C PRO A 46 9.98 -19.64 5.48
N ASP A 47 11.14 -19.96 4.91
CA ASP A 47 12.41 -19.32 5.26
C ASP A 47 12.47 -17.85 4.80
N THR A 48 11.66 -17.46 3.82
CA THR A 48 11.61 -16.11 3.26
C THR A 48 10.17 -15.69 2.93
N LEU A 49 9.93 -14.39 2.89
CA LEU A 49 8.66 -13.83 2.42
C LEU A 49 8.38 -14.14 0.94
N GLY A 50 9.44 -14.36 0.14
CA GLY A 50 9.30 -14.46 -1.31
C GLY A 50 8.74 -13.17 -1.90
N ASP A 51 7.67 -13.32 -2.66
CA ASP A 51 6.91 -12.23 -3.28
C ASP A 51 5.61 -11.88 -2.54
N ALA A 52 5.45 -12.34 -1.30
CA ALA A 52 4.26 -12.05 -0.50
C ALA A 52 4.00 -10.55 -0.36
N ALA A 53 2.76 -10.15 -0.65
CA ALA A 53 2.32 -8.76 -0.54
C ALA A 53 2.18 -8.30 0.91
N ALA A 54 1.88 -9.22 1.82
CA ALA A 54 1.76 -8.98 3.26
C ALA A 54 2.02 -10.27 4.06
N LEU A 55 2.25 -10.08 5.36
CA LEU A 55 2.39 -11.15 6.34
C LEU A 55 1.34 -10.95 7.46
N VAL A 56 0.53 -11.97 7.71
CA VAL A 56 -0.43 -11.99 8.82
C VAL A 56 -0.07 -13.15 9.75
N LEU A 57 0.13 -12.86 11.04
CA LEU A 57 0.32 -13.88 12.06
C LEU A 57 -0.89 -13.88 12.99
N MET A 58 -1.55 -15.03 13.08
CA MET A 58 -2.74 -15.18 13.90
C MET A 58 -2.39 -15.48 15.37
N GLY A 59 -3.42 -15.60 16.20
CA GLY A 59 -3.30 -16.02 17.57
C GLY A 59 -2.88 -17.50 17.72
N GLY A 60 -2.67 -17.92 18.96
CA GLY A 60 -2.29 -19.29 19.27
C GLY A 60 -2.08 -19.52 20.76
N PRO A 61 -2.07 -20.78 21.19
CA PRO A 61 -1.95 -21.14 22.61
C PRO A 61 -0.52 -21.04 23.18
N ALA A 62 0.49 -20.86 22.32
CA ALA A 62 1.89 -20.74 22.76
C ALA A 62 2.18 -19.38 23.41
N ALA A 63 3.15 -19.32 24.30
CA ALA A 63 3.69 -18.07 24.80
C ALA A 63 4.83 -17.57 23.89
N ALA A 64 4.78 -16.31 23.47
CA ALA A 64 5.79 -15.76 22.55
C ALA A 64 7.21 -15.78 23.13
N TYR A 65 7.36 -15.75 24.45
CA TYR A 65 8.66 -15.80 25.16
C TYR A 65 9.17 -17.23 25.40
N GLU A 66 8.39 -18.27 25.08
CA GLU A 66 8.80 -19.67 25.17
C GLU A 66 9.20 -20.20 23.80
N ASP A 67 9.98 -21.29 23.79
CA ASP A 67 10.36 -21.96 22.56
C ASP A 67 9.22 -22.88 22.07
N PHE A 68 8.83 -22.74 20.81
CA PHE A 68 7.88 -23.59 20.14
C PHE A 68 8.26 -23.79 18.66
N SER A 69 7.69 -24.83 18.06
CA SER A 69 8.00 -25.18 16.66
C SER A 69 7.65 -24.03 15.72
N GLY A 70 8.61 -23.58 14.92
CA GLY A 70 8.44 -22.48 13.96
C GLY A 70 8.78 -21.11 14.49
N ARG A 71 8.81 -20.85 15.80
CA ARG A 71 9.04 -19.54 16.41
C ARG A 71 10.25 -18.78 15.83
N THR A 72 11.39 -19.45 15.72
CA THR A 72 12.62 -18.83 15.20
C THR A 72 12.44 -18.38 13.73
N ALA A 73 11.79 -19.18 12.92
CA ALA A 73 11.50 -18.85 11.51
C ALA A 73 10.48 -17.70 11.40
N GLU A 74 9.45 -17.68 12.24
CA GLU A 74 8.46 -16.59 12.29
C GLU A 74 9.09 -15.27 12.69
N LEU A 75 9.96 -15.25 13.70
CA LEU A 75 10.71 -14.06 14.09
C LEU A 75 11.65 -13.58 12.97
N ALA A 76 12.24 -14.50 12.21
CA ALA A 76 13.06 -14.16 11.05
C ALA A 76 12.24 -13.53 9.93
N LEU A 77 11.06 -14.11 9.62
CA LEU A 77 10.11 -13.54 8.64
C LEU A 77 9.62 -12.15 9.05
N LEU A 78 9.28 -11.97 10.33
CA LEU A 78 8.83 -10.67 10.85
C LEU A 78 9.93 -9.61 10.73
N ARG A 79 11.17 -9.94 11.10
CA ARG A 79 12.31 -9.01 10.94
C ARG A 79 12.55 -8.65 9.48
N ALA A 80 12.51 -9.64 8.58
CA ALA A 80 12.63 -9.40 7.15
C ALA A 80 11.48 -8.50 6.63
N ALA A 81 10.25 -8.72 7.09
CA ALA A 81 9.10 -7.89 6.71
C ALA A 81 9.25 -6.44 7.19
N LEU A 82 9.71 -6.23 8.42
CA LEU A 82 9.96 -4.90 8.99
C LEU A 82 11.08 -4.17 8.24
N GLU A 83 12.16 -4.85 7.87
CA GLU A 83 13.30 -4.26 7.15
C GLU A 83 12.90 -3.72 5.77
N VAL A 84 12.01 -4.42 5.06
CA VAL A 84 11.59 -4.02 3.70
C VAL A 84 10.18 -3.43 3.69
N GLU A 85 9.63 -3.09 4.86
CA GLU A 85 8.33 -2.45 5.05
C GLU A 85 7.17 -3.20 4.35
N VAL A 86 7.19 -4.54 4.38
CA VAL A 86 6.04 -5.35 3.99
C VAL A 86 4.92 -5.13 5.01
N PRO A 87 3.65 -4.92 4.59
CA PRO A 87 2.54 -4.85 5.53
C PRO A 87 2.46 -6.08 6.42
N VAL A 88 2.43 -5.86 7.74
CA VAL A 88 2.31 -6.93 8.74
C VAL A 88 1.11 -6.66 9.64
N LEU A 89 0.33 -7.70 9.89
CA LEU A 89 -0.71 -7.70 10.91
C LEU A 89 -0.51 -8.89 11.84
N GLY A 90 -0.21 -8.64 13.11
CA GLY A 90 -0.14 -9.64 14.16
C GLY A 90 -1.37 -9.57 15.05
N VAL A 91 -1.97 -10.72 15.36
CA VAL A 91 -3.12 -10.85 16.27
C VAL A 91 -2.73 -11.73 17.45
N CYS A 92 -2.99 -11.30 18.67
CA CYS A 92 -2.72 -12.01 19.93
C CYS A 92 -1.27 -12.51 20.00
N LEU A 93 -1.00 -13.82 19.88
CA LEU A 93 0.36 -14.36 19.78
C LEU A 93 1.17 -13.69 18.66
N GLY A 94 0.56 -13.50 17.49
CA GLY A 94 1.21 -12.83 16.36
C GLY A 94 1.62 -11.38 16.67
N ALA A 95 0.84 -10.65 17.47
CA ALA A 95 1.22 -9.30 17.92
C ALA A 95 2.40 -9.34 18.90
N GLN A 96 2.44 -10.31 19.79
CA GLN A 96 3.53 -10.51 20.73
C GLN A 96 4.83 -10.88 20.00
N LEU A 97 4.76 -11.78 19.00
CA LEU A 97 5.90 -12.14 18.16
C LEU A 97 6.42 -10.94 17.33
N LEU A 98 5.50 -10.12 16.81
CA LEU A 98 5.86 -8.87 16.12
C LEU A 98 6.60 -7.92 17.07
N GLY A 99 6.11 -7.78 18.31
CA GLY A 99 6.79 -7.01 19.35
C GLY A 99 8.20 -7.50 19.62
N GLU A 100 8.40 -8.82 19.76
CA GLU A 100 9.71 -9.42 19.98
C GLU A 100 10.65 -9.30 18.78
N ALA A 101 10.13 -9.46 17.56
CA ALA A 101 10.90 -9.26 16.35
C ALA A 101 11.48 -7.83 16.25
N ALA A 102 10.75 -6.85 16.81
CA ALA A 102 11.17 -5.46 16.90
C ALA A 102 12.05 -5.14 18.13
N GLY A 103 12.49 -6.15 18.87
CA GLY A 103 13.33 -5.99 20.05
C GLY A 103 12.58 -5.66 21.34
N GLY A 104 11.25 -5.78 21.33
CA GLY A 104 10.41 -5.73 22.53
C GLY A 104 10.46 -7.04 23.32
N ARG A 105 9.65 -7.12 24.37
CA ARG A 105 9.57 -8.28 25.26
C ARG A 105 8.14 -8.65 25.59
N SER A 106 7.79 -9.90 25.36
CA SER A 106 6.55 -10.49 25.85
C SER A 106 6.78 -11.15 27.21
N ARG A 107 5.73 -11.24 28.01
CA ARG A 107 5.77 -11.79 29.38
C ARG A 107 4.39 -12.17 29.88
N PRO A 108 4.29 -13.00 30.92
CA PRO A 108 3.02 -13.22 31.62
C PRO A 108 2.39 -11.91 32.07
N GLY A 109 1.09 -11.80 31.88
CA GLY A 109 0.30 -10.65 32.34
C GLY A 109 -0.18 -10.83 33.77
N SER A 110 -1.17 -10.02 34.17
CA SER A 110 -1.80 -10.05 35.51
C SER A 110 -2.88 -11.15 35.64
N GLY A 111 -2.84 -12.16 34.78
CA GLY A 111 -3.80 -13.26 34.65
C GLY A 111 -4.66 -13.14 33.40
N PRO A 112 -5.53 -14.14 33.11
CA PRO A 112 -6.29 -14.19 31.88
C PRO A 112 -7.32 -13.05 31.77
N GLN A 113 -7.48 -12.50 30.59
CA GLN A 113 -8.56 -11.58 30.19
C GLN A 113 -9.34 -12.26 29.06
N ILE A 114 -10.51 -12.78 29.40
CA ILE A 114 -11.36 -13.57 28.49
C ILE A 114 -12.74 -12.92 28.44
N GLY A 115 -13.29 -12.78 27.25
CA GLY A 115 -14.64 -12.30 27.01
C GLY A 115 -14.71 -10.94 26.32
N TRP A 116 -15.93 -10.48 26.15
CA TRP A 116 -16.21 -9.19 25.53
C TRP A 116 -15.82 -8.03 26.44
N GLY A 117 -15.18 -7.04 25.88
CA GLY A 117 -14.75 -5.84 26.56
C GLY A 117 -14.48 -4.70 25.60
N GLU A 118 -13.77 -3.70 26.08
CA GLU A 118 -13.39 -2.53 25.30
C GLU A 118 -11.90 -2.24 25.44
N VAL A 119 -11.32 -1.67 24.41
CA VAL A 119 -10.02 -1.01 24.48
C VAL A 119 -10.19 0.48 24.24
N ARG A 120 -9.38 1.29 24.91
CA ARG A 120 -9.36 2.74 24.74
C ARG A 120 -8.38 3.10 23.63
N ALA A 121 -8.88 3.72 22.56
CA ALA A 121 -8.04 4.24 21.49
C ALA A 121 -7.11 5.35 22.01
N ALA A 122 -5.82 5.23 21.71
CA ALA A 122 -4.85 6.28 22.04
C ALA A 122 -4.99 7.47 21.07
N PRO A 123 -4.55 8.68 21.45
CA PRO A 123 -4.63 9.85 20.57
C PRO A 123 -4.01 9.63 19.19
N ALA A 124 -2.95 8.84 19.09
CA ALA A 124 -2.29 8.51 17.83
C ALA A 124 -3.17 7.67 16.88
N ALA A 125 -4.16 6.95 17.39
CA ALA A 125 -5.08 6.15 16.58
C ALA A 125 -5.90 7.00 15.59
N HIS A 126 -6.22 8.26 15.92
CA HIS A 126 -7.01 9.15 15.07
C HIS A 126 -6.35 9.42 13.71
N GLY A 127 -5.02 9.48 13.67
CA GLY A 127 -4.22 9.70 12.44
C GLY A 127 -3.58 8.43 11.88
N ASP A 128 -3.87 7.27 12.47
CA ASP A 128 -3.29 6.01 12.05
C ASP A 128 -3.97 5.46 10.77
N PRO A 129 -3.23 4.94 9.80
CA PRO A 129 -3.79 4.41 8.56
C PRO A 129 -4.85 3.33 8.74
N LEU A 130 -4.75 2.47 9.78
CA LEU A 130 -5.74 1.43 10.06
C LEU A 130 -6.83 1.90 11.00
N PHE A 131 -6.48 2.63 12.06
CA PHE A 131 -7.35 2.95 13.18
C PHE A 131 -8.11 4.28 13.02
N ALA A 132 -7.83 5.08 11.99
CA ALA A 132 -8.57 6.32 11.77
C ALA A 132 -10.09 6.10 11.77
N GLY A 133 -10.81 6.86 12.59
CA GLY A 133 -12.27 6.77 12.72
C GLY A 133 -12.80 5.63 13.60
N VAL A 134 -11.94 4.89 14.32
CA VAL A 134 -12.41 4.01 15.39
C VAL A 134 -12.90 4.85 16.58
N PRO A 135 -13.90 4.38 17.35
CA PRO A 135 -14.37 5.09 18.54
C PRO A 135 -13.31 5.12 19.65
N GLU A 136 -13.43 6.07 20.57
CA GLU A 136 -12.57 6.13 21.76
C GLU A 136 -12.60 4.82 22.56
N HIS A 137 -13.79 4.23 22.70
CA HIS A 137 -14.03 2.93 23.31
C HIS A 137 -14.40 1.94 22.21
N LEU A 138 -13.43 1.15 21.76
CA LEU A 138 -13.62 0.15 20.73
C LEU A 138 -14.01 -1.18 21.36
N PRO A 139 -15.20 -1.73 21.04
CA PRO A 139 -15.59 -3.06 21.51
C PRO A 139 -14.74 -4.13 20.87
N VAL A 140 -14.27 -5.10 21.65
CA VAL A 140 -13.37 -6.18 21.19
C VAL A 140 -13.64 -7.48 21.95
N LEU A 141 -13.13 -8.60 21.42
CA LEU A 141 -13.01 -9.84 22.17
C LEU A 141 -11.60 -9.96 22.74
N HIS A 142 -11.48 -10.09 24.06
CA HIS A 142 -10.23 -10.45 24.72
C HIS A 142 -10.13 -11.95 24.88
N TRP A 143 -8.96 -12.52 24.55
CA TRP A 143 -8.64 -13.93 24.79
C TRP A 143 -7.14 -14.09 24.95
N HIS A 144 -6.62 -13.57 26.07
CA HIS A 144 -5.18 -13.63 26.35
C HIS A 144 -4.90 -13.54 27.86
N GLY A 145 -3.76 -14.10 28.27
CA GLY A 145 -3.24 -13.96 29.64
C GLY A 145 -1.89 -13.26 29.64
N ASP A 146 -1.18 -13.31 28.53
CA ASP A 146 0.11 -12.69 28.32
C ASP A 146 -0.03 -11.25 27.82
N THR A 147 1.08 -10.52 27.95
CA THR A 147 1.21 -9.13 27.52
C THR A 147 2.59 -8.88 26.94
N MET A 148 2.78 -7.69 26.39
CA MET A 148 4.08 -7.25 25.88
C MET A 148 4.39 -5.83 26.35
N ASP A 149 5.68 -5.52 26.39
CA ASP A 149 6.13 -4.14 26.52
C ASP A 149 6.07 -3.48 25.14
N LEU A 150 5.71 -2.21 25.09
CA LEU A 150 5.68 -1.47 23.83
C LEU A 150 7.07 -1.40 23.23
N PRO A 151 7.32 -1.92 22.03
CA PRO A 151 8.66 -1.89 21.41
C PRO A 151 9.17 -0.46 21.22
N ALA A 152 10.49 -0.28 21.28
CA ALA A 152 11.09 1.03 21.03
C ALA A 152 10.75 1.55 19.63
N GLY A 153 10.32 2.80 19.54
CA GLY A 153 9.87 3.42 18.29
C GLY A 153 8.48 3.02 17.83
N ALA A 154 7.78 2.14 18.56
CA ALA A 154 6.39 1.83 18.26
C ALA A 154 5.44 2.96 18.70
N THR A 155 4.36 3.12 17.96
CA THR A 155 3.26 4.03 18.30
C THR A 155 2.14 3.23 18.98
N LEU A 156 1.79 3.59 20.21
CA LEU A 156 0.64 3.00 20.92
C LEU A 156 -0.65 3.45 20.24
N LEU A 157 -1.54 2.50 19.93
CA LEU A 157 -2.83 2.76 19.28
C LEU A 157 -4.02 2.45 20.18
N ALA A 158 -3.90 1.48 21.08
CA ALA A 158 -4.95 1.17 22.04
C ALA A 158 -4.39 0.60 23.35
N SER A 159 -5.12 0.80 24.44
CA SER A 159 -4.82 0.30 25.77
C SER A 159 -6.09 -0.11 26.51
N CYS A 160 -5.96 -0.87 27.59
CA CYS A 160 -7.02 -1.00 28.61
C CYS A 160 -6.40 -0.89 30.01
N ASP A 161 -7.24 -0.77 31.03
CA ASP A 161 -6.77 -0.54 32.41
C ASP A 161 -5.91 -1.70 32.92
N ARG A 162 -6.19 -2.91 32.48
CA ARG A 162 -5.48 -4.13 32.90
C ARG A 162 -4.19 -4.36 32.11
N PHE A 163 -4.19 -4.02 30.82
CA PHE A 163 -3.07 -4.25 29.91
C PHE A 163 -2.80 -2.98 29.11
N PRO A 164 -1.66 -2.31 29.33
CA PRO A 164 -1.39 -0.99 28.76
C PRO A 164 -1.10 -1.02 27.26
N VAL A 165 -0.72 -2.19 26.68
CA VAL A 165 -0.47 -2.36 25.25
C VAL A 165 -1.49 -3.32 24.68
N GLN A 166 -2.48 -2.77 24.00
CA GLN A 166 -3.55 -3.54 23.35
C GLN A 166 -3.46 -3.47 21.82
N ALA A 167 -3.00 -2.34 21.28
CA ALA A 167 -2.65 -2.24 19.86
C ALA A 167 -1.49 -1.26 19.69
N PHE A 168 -0.64 -1.54 18.72
CA PHE A 168 0.50 -0.70 18.39
C PHE A 168 0.83 -0.78 16.90
N ARG A 169 1.60 0.21 16.40
CA ARG A 169 2.17 0.24 15.07
C ARG A 169 3.69 0.42 15.14
N LEU A 170 4.39 -0.32 14.28
CA LEU A 170 5.83 -0.20 14.03
C LEU A 170 6.05 0.40 12.63
N GLY A 171 6.84 1.44 12.55
CA GLY A 171 7.08 2.13 11.28
C GLY A 171 5.79 2.59 10.60
N GLY A 172 5.71 2.41 9.28
CA GLY A 172 4.54 2.76 8.46
C GLY A 172 3.66 1.59 8.06
N SER A 173 4.05 0.34 8.37
CA SER A 173 3.50 -0.84 7.71
C SER A 173 3.18 -2.04 8.61
N ALA A 174 3.48 -2.03 9.91
CA ALA A 174 3.26 -3.19 10.75
C ALA A 174 2.41 -2.85 11.99
N TRP A 175 1.37 -3.66 12.22
CA TRP A 175 0.41 -3.48 13.33
C TRP A 175 0.30 -4.74 14.16
N GLY A 176 0.25 -4.58 15.49
CA GLY A 176 -0.03 -5.64 16.45
C GLY A 176 -1.31 -5.35 17.22
N LEU A 177 -2.22 -6.33 17.28
CA LEU A 177 -3.47 -6.32 18.03
C LEU A 177 -3.42 -7.43 19.08
N GLN A 178 -3.43 -7.10 20.36
CA GLN A 178 -3.46 -8.10 21.43
C GLN A 178 -4.83 -8.75 21.58
N PHE A 179 -5.88 -8.02 21.25
CA PHE A 179 -7.27 -8.48 21.25
C PHE A 179 -7.67 -9.07 19.89
N HIS A 180 -8.80 -9.76 19.86
CA HIS A 180 -9.37 -10.35 18.66
C HIS A 180 -10.45 -9.42 18.08
N LEU A 181 -10.10 -8.70 17.02
CA LEU A 181 -11.01 -7.87 16.24
C LEU A 181 -11.60 -8.65 15.06
N GLU A 182 -10.88 -9.67 14.58
CA GLU A 182 -11.20 -10.45 13.38
C GLU A 182 -12.40 -11.37 13.54
N VAL A 183 -12.86 -11.60 14.76
CA VAL A 183 -13.84 -12.61 15.07
C VAL A 183 -15.21 -12.37 14.43
N ASP A 184 -15.83 -13.48 14.05
CA ASP A 184 -17.24 -13.61 13.72
C ASP A 184 -17.90 -14.64 14.67
N LYS A 185 -19.16 -15.01 14.39
CA LYS A 185 -19.85 -16.00 15.22
C LYS A 185 -19.18 -17.37 15.20
N ALA A 186 -18.66 -17.79 14.05
CA ALA A 186 -17.99 -19.08 13.93
C ALA A 186 -16.69 -19.11 14.75
N ALA A 187 -15.93 -18.01 14.75
CA ALA A 187 -14.75 -17.85 15.58
C ALA A 187 -15.07 -17.94 17.07
N VAL A 188 -16.09 -17.21 17.55
CA VAL A 188 -16.49 -17.22 18.97
C VAL A 188 -16.91 -18.62 19.40
N ASP A 189 -17.71 -19.32 18.59
CA ASP A 189 -18.15 -20.69 18.87
C ASP A 189 -16.96 -21.66 18.90
N ALA A 190 -15.99 -21.49 17.94
CA ALA A 190 -14.81 -22.34 17.87
C ALA A 190 -13.86 -22.12 19.06
N PHE A 191 -13.65 -20.88 19.48
CA PHE A 191 -12.86 -20.57 20.68
C PHE A 191 -13.48 -21.17 21.94
N ALA A 192 -14.78 -20.96 22.14
CA ALA A 192 -15.49 -21.50 23.30
C ALA A 192 -15.46 -23.03 23.35
N ALA A 193 -15.51 -23.69 22.19
CA ALA A 193 -15.43 -25.15 22.10
C ALA A 193 -14.01 -25.68 22.33
N ALA A 194 -12.99 -24.96 21.84
CA ALA A 194 -11.59 -25.38 21.97
C ALA A 194 -11.03 -25.13 23.38
N PHE A 195 -11.49 -24.09 24.05
CA PHE A 195 -11.02 -23.63 25.38
C PHE A 195 -12.16 -23.55 26.40
N PRO A 196 -12.83 -24.67 26.72
CA PRO A 196 -14.04 -24.64 27.56
C PRO A 196 -13.80 -24.12 28.99
N ASP A 197 -12.65 -24.39 29.58
CA ASP A 197 -12.30 -23.91 30.92
C ASP A 197 -12.13 -22.38 30.96
N GLU A 198 -11.53 -21.82 29.94
CA GLU A 198 -11.38 -20.37 29.79
C GLU A 198 -12.72 -19.70 29.48
N ALA A 199 -13.50 -20.29 28.56
CA ALA A 199 -14.87 -19.82 28.24
C ALA A 199 -15.77 -19.80 29.46
N ALA A 200 -15.62 -20.77 30.40
CA ALA A 200 -16.38 -20.82 31.65
C ALA A 200 -16.12 -19.61 32.55
N THR A 201 -15.00 -18.90 32.39
CA THR A 201 -14.71 -17.65 33.13
C THR A 201 -15.50 -16.45 32.61
N ALA A 202 -16.10 -16.55 31.41
CA ALA A 202 -16.94 -15.55 30.76
C ALA A 202 -18.29 -16.18 30.33
N PRO A 203 -19.19 -16.50 31.27
CA PRO A 203 -20.39 -17.33 31.03
C PRO A 203 -21.33 -16.75 29.97
N ASP A 204 -21.35 -15.42 29.77
CA ASP A 204 -22.18 -14.74 28.77
C ASP A 204 -21.52 -14.65 27.40
N LEU A 205 -20.31 -15.18 27.22
CA LEU A 205 -19.50 -15.03 26.01
C LEU A 205 -20.28 -15.35 24.72
N VAL A 206 -20.81 -16.58 24.64
CA VAL A 206 -21.54 -17.06 23.46
C VAL A 206 -22.94 -16.43 23.38
N ALA A 207 -23.63 -16.32 24.51
CA ALA A 207 -24.99 -15.76 24.57
C ALA A 207 -25.05 -14.28 24.15
N SER A 208 -24.03 -13.50 24.51
CA SER A 208 -23.94 -12.07 24.16
C SER A 208 -23.25 -11.81 22.80
N ALA A 209 -22.69 -12.83 22.15
CA ALA A 209 -21.96 -12.67 20.89
C ALA A 209 -22.76 -11.95 19.79
N PRO A 210 -24.05 -12.22 19.53
CA PRO A 210 -24.77 -11.51 18.46
C PRO A 210 -24.79 -9.99 18.65
N ARG A 211 -24.98 -9.52 19.90
CA ARG A 211 -24.99 -8.11 20.23
C ARG A 211 -23.58 -7.49 20.10
N ASN A 212 -22.57 -8.15 20.63
CA ASN A 212 -21.21 -7.63 20.66
C ASN A 212 -20.59 -7.65 19.25
N LEU A 213 -20.84 -8.68 18.47
CA LEU A 213 -20.42 -8.73 17.06
C LEU A 213 -21.10 -7.65 16.21
N ALA A 214 -22.38 -7.33 16.47
CA ALA A 214 -23.05 -6.23 15.78
C ALA A 214 -22.43 -4.87 16.10
N ALA A 215 -21.98 -4.66 17.34
CA ALA A 215 -21.29 -3.44 17.75
C ALA A 215 -19.86 -3.35 17.18
N LEU A 216 -19.16 -4.48 17.12
CA LEU A 216 -17.79 -4.58 16.62
C LEU A 216 -17.69 -4.48 15.10
N ALA A 217 -18.64 -5.06 14.36
CA ALA A 217 -18.54 -5.27 12.91
C ALA A 217 -18.22 -3.99 12.11
N PRO A 218 -18.84 -2.83 12.30
CA PRO A 218 -18.52 -1.64 11.50
C PRO A 218 -17.06 -1.21 11.65
N HIS A 219 -16.48 -1.37 12.82
CA HIS A 219 -15.11 -0.97 13.13
C HIS A 219 -14.11 -2.01 12.62
N ARG A 220 -14.40 -3.29 12.84
CA ARG A 220 -13.67 -4.43 12.30
C ARG A 220 -13.54 -4.34 10.79
N ASP A 221 -14.68 -4.20 10.11
CA ASP A 221 -14.73 -4.20 8.64
C ASP A 221 -13.98 -2.99 8.07
N ALA A 222 -14.06 -1.82 8.73
CA ALA A 222 -13.31 -0.64 8.33
C ALA A 222 -11.80 -0.80 8.53
N VAL A 223 -11.35 -1.37 9.66
CA VAL A 223 -9.92 -1.60 9.94
C VAL A 223 -9.33 -2.57 8.92
N PHE A 224 -9.99 -3.71 8.69
CA PHE A 224 -9.45 -4.73 7.79
C PHE A 224 -9.59 -4.35 6.31
N ALA A 225 -10.61 -3.58 5.92
CA ALA A 225 -10.67 -3.01 4.57
C ALA A 225 -9.49 -2.05 4.31
N ARG A 226 -9.08 -1.23 5.30
CA ARG A 226 -7.90 -0.36 5.18
C ARG A 226 -6.61 -1.16 5.11
N PHE A 227 -6.47 -2.24 5.92
CA PHE A 227 -5.33 -3.13 5.81
C PHE A 227 -5.25 -3.77 4.42
N ALA A 228 -6.35 -4.33 3.92
CA ALA A 228 -6.42 -4.93 2.60
C ALA A 228 -6.09 -3.90 1.48
N ALA A 229 -6.55 -2.66 1.61
CA ALA A 229 -6.21 -1.58 0.67
C ALA A 229 -4.71 -1.25 0.68
N LEU A 230 -4.06 -1.21 1.85
CA LEU A 230 -2.60 -1.02 1.96
C LEU A 230 -1.82 -2.16 1.33
N VAL A 231 -2.30 -3.39 1.50
CA VAL A 231 -1.69 -4.58 0.89
C VAL A 231 -1.85 -4.56 -0.62
N ALA A 232 -3.04 -4.24 -1.12
CA ALA A 232 -3.32 -4.14 -2.57
C ALA A 232 -2.44 -3.07 -3.24
N ASP A 233 -2.33 -1.89 -2.64
CA ASP A 233 -1.47 -0.81 -3.10
C ASP A 233 0.01 -1.24 -3.19
N ARG A 234 0.50 -1.98 -2.19
CA ARG A 234 1.86 -2.53 -2.24
C ARG A 234 2.02 -3.61 -3.31
N ALA A 235 1.07 -4.55 -3.41
CA ALA A 235 1.10 -5.62 -4.40
C ALA A 235 1.21 -5.05 -5.82
N GLU A 236 0.46 -4.01 -6.09
CA GLU A 236 0.42 -3.33 -7.37
C GLU A 236 1.73 -2.59 -7.68
N ARG A 237 2.31 -1.90 -6.68
CA ARG A 237 3.65 -1.31 -6.82
C ARG A 237 4.71 -2.37 -7.07
N SER A 238 4.64 -3.50 -6.40
CA SER A 238 5.54 -4.63 -6.58
C SER A 238 5.41 -5.23 -7.99
N ALA A 239 4.16 -5.42 -8.47
CA ALA A 239 3.87 -5.89 -9.81
C ALA A 239 4.43 -4.93 -10.89
N THR A 240 4.25 -3.63 -10.70
CA THR A 240 4.80 -2.60 -11.59
C THR A 240 6.33 -2.67 -11.66
N ARG A 241 7.01 -2.77 -10.50
CA ARG A 241 8.47 -2.94 -10.44
C ARG A 241 8.93 -4.21 -11.14
N THR A 242 8.27 -5.34 -10.86
CA THR A 242 8.57 -6.63 -11.48
C THR A 242 8.40 -6.59 -12.98
N PHE A 243 7.39 -5.89 -13.50
CA PHE A 243 7.15 -5.73 -14.93
C PHE A 243 8.22 -4.88 -15.62
N PHE A 244 8.66 -3.77 -15.02
CA PHE A 244 9.57 -2.82 -15.66
C PHE A 244 11.05 -3.14 -15.45
N THR A 245 11.44 -3.76 -14.33
CA THR A 245 12.84 -4.08 -14.00
C THR A 245 13.59 -4.82 -15.13
N PRO A 246 13.09 -5.94 -15.70
CA PRO A 246 13.80 -6.65 -16.76
C PRO A 246 13.84 -5.88 -18.09
N LYS A 247 12.99 -4.87 -18.25
CA LYS A 247 12.90 -4.05 -19.47
C LYS A 247 13.86 -2.88 -19.46
N ALA A 248 14.25 -2.40 -18.27
CA ALA A 248 15.04 -1.19 -18.09
C ALA A 248 16.35 -1.20 -18.91
N ALA A 249 17.08 -2.32 -18.90
CA ALA A 249 18.36 -2.46 -19.59
C ALA A 249 18.28 -2.29 -21.12
N LYS A 250 17.12 -2.59 -21.71
CA LYS A 250 16.91 -2.52 -23.17
C LYS A 250 15.98 -1.37 -23.59
N TRP A 251 15.53 -0.55 -22.63
CA TRP A 251 14.51 0.45 -22.84
C TRP A 251 14.93 1.50 -23.88
N GLU A 252 16.11 2.07 -23.72
CA GLU A 252 16.63 3.09 -24.62
C GLU A 252 16.83 2.58 -26.05
N ALA A 253 17.47 1.42 -26.22
CA ALA A 253 17.67 0.83 -27.55
C ALA A 253 16.34 0.57 -28.29
N ARG A 254 15.30 0.16 -27.53
CA ARG A 254 13.98 -0.13 -28.11
C ARG A 254 13.25 1.12 -28.59
N PHE A 255 13.46 2.25 -27.96
CA PHE A 255 12.69 3.47 -28.19
C PHE A 255 13.55 4.69 -28.57
N ALA A 256 14.77 4.48 -29.06
CA ALA A 256 15.72 5.54 -29.39
C ALA A 256 15.16 6.60 -30.36
N ALA A 257 14.30 6.20 -31.28
CA ALA A 257 13.69 7.07 -32.27
C ALA A 257 12.66 8.07 -31.73
N ASP A 258 12.21 7.92 -30.47
CA ASP A 258 11.14 8.75 -29.91
C ASP A 258 11.62 10.08 -29.32
N GLY A 259 12.93 10.27 -29.15
CA GLY A 259 13.51 11.49 -28.53
C GLY A 259 12.94 12.81 -29.08
N PRO A 260 12.93 13.03 -30.41
CA PRO A 260 12.37 14.27 -30.98
C PRO A 260 10.89 14.50 -30.64
N ARG A 261 10.11 13.43 -30.49
CA ARG A 261 8.68 13.52 -30.11
C ARG A 261 8.52 14.00 -28.68
N TYR A 262 9.37 13.51 -27.75
CA TYR A 262 9.40 14.00 -26.36
C TYR A 262 9.74 15.48 -26.30
N THR A 263 10.74 15.93 -27.07
CA THR A 263 11.10 17.33 -27.14
C THR A 263 9.93 18.19 -27.66
N ALA A 264 9.29 17.77 -28.75
CA ALA A 264 8.13 18.49 -29.29
C ALA A 264 6.95 18.55 -28.30
N ALA A 265 6.70 17.49 -27.55
CA ALA A 265 5.65 17.46 -26.53
C ALA A 265 5.98 18.39 -25.36
N VAL A 266 7.21 18.38 -24.86
CA VAL A 266 7.62 19.27 -23.74
C VAL A 266 7.47 20.74 -24.11
N LEU A 267 7.78 21.12 -25.35
CA LEU A 267 7.58 22.49 -25.84
C LEU A 267 6.13 22.97 -25.75
N GLN A 268 5.16 22.05 -25.87
CA GLN A 268 3.72 22.38 -25.74
C GLN A 268 3.31 22.74 -24.29
N MET A 269 4.16 22.46 -23.31
CA MET A 269 3.90 22.84 -21.92
C MET A 269 3.99 24.36 -21.72
N GLY A 270 4.82 25.07 -22.51
CA GLY A 270 5.03 26.50 -22.38
C GLY A 270 5.67 26.87 -21.02
N LEU A 271 6.61 26.08 -20.54
CA LEU A 271 7.33 26.32 -19.30
C LEU A 271 8.14 27.64 -19.41
N ARG A 272 8.32 28.30 -18.27
CA ARG A 272 9.10 29.55 -18.22
C ARG A 272 10.53 29.24 -17.76
N PRO A 273 11.52 29.97 -18.26
CA PRO A 273 12.87 29.96 -17.68
C PRO A 273 12.82 30.24 -16.16
N GLY A 274 13.57 29.48 -15.38
CA GLY A 274 13.53 29.54 -13.91
C GLY A 274 12.38 28.76 -13.28
N GLY A 275 11.47 28.18 -14.07
CA GLY A 275 10.32 27.40 -13.60
C GLY A 275 10.70 26.04 -12.99
N ARG A 276 9.70 25.37 -12.40
CA ARG A 276 9.84 24.08 -11.71
C ARG A 276 9.04 23.02 -12.48
N ALA A 277 9.73 22.08 -13.08
CA ALA A 277 9.14 21.00 -13.88
C ALA A 277 9.26 19.66 -13.18
N LEU A 278 8.24 18.81 -13.32
CA LEU A 278 8.20 17.44 -12.81
C LEU A 278 7.93 16.47 -13.97
N ASP A 279 8.78 15.45 -14.13
CA ASP A 279 8.54 14.29 -14.98
C ASP A 279 8.06 13.14 -14.09
N VAL A 280 6.76 12.84 -14.14
CA VAL A 280 6.14 11.76 -13.34
C VAL A 280 6.13 10.47 -14.14
N GLY A 281 6.73 9.41 -13.57
CA GLY A 281 7.03 8.18 -14.29
C GLY A 281 8.14 8.40 -15.31
N CYS A 282 9.21 9.07 -14.90
CA CYS A 282 10.27 9.52 -15.82
C CYS A 282 11.00 8.36 -16.55
N GLY A 283 10.86 7.13 -16.05
CA GLY A 283 11.50 5.95 -16.64
C GLY A 283 13.02 6.13 -16.75
N SER A 284 13.55 6.05 -17.97
CA SER A 284 14.96 6.32 -18.28
C SER A 284 15.27 7.81 -18.52
N GLY A 285 14.37 8.72 -18.16
CA GLY A 285 14.60 10.17 -18.17
C GLY A 285 14.55 10.84 -19.55
N ARG A 286 13.73 10.36 -20.47
CA ARG A 286 13.69 10.85 -21.86
C ARG A 286 13.22 12.28 -22.01
N ALA A 287 12.32 12.74 -21.16
CA ALA A 287 11.84 14.12 -21.16
C ALA A 287 12.82 15.08 -20.47
N LEU A 288 13.70 14.58 -19.60
CA LEU A 288 14.57 15.41 -18.75
C LEU A 288 15.44 16.40 -19.54
N PRO A 289 16.07 16.03 -20.68
CA PRO A 289 16.85 17.00 -21.48
C PRO A 289 16.01 18.17 -21.98
N ALA A 290 14.81 17.89 -22.49
CA ALA A 290 13.91 18.92 -23.00
C ALA A 290 13.36 19.79 -21.87
N LEU A 291 12.92 19.20 -20.74
CA LEU A 291 12.48 19.93 -19.57
C LEU A 291 13.58 20.85 -19.02
N ARG A 292 14.82 20.38 -18.95
CA ARG A 292 15.98 21.18 -18.53
C ARG A 292 16.24 22.33 -19.49
N ALA A 293 16.12 22.11 -20.79
CA ALA A 293 16.30 23.15 -21.78
C ALA A 293 15.24 24.26 -21.63
N GLU A 294 13.99 23.91 -21.38
CA GLU A 294 12.89 24.87 -21.20
C GLU A 294 13.03 25.71 -19.94
N VAL A 295 13.29 25.07 -18.79
CA VAL A 295 13.40 25.81 -17.53
C VAL A 295 14.76 26.49 -17.33
N GLY A 296 15.77 26.11 -18.11
CA GLY A 296 17.12 26.68 -18.05
C GLY A 296 17.89 26.27 -16.79
N ALA A 297 19.09 26.82 -16.61
CA ALA A 297 19.99 26.45 -15.51
C ALA A 297 19.43 26.85 -14.13
N GLU A 298 18.72 27.96 -14.01
CA GLU A 298 18.13 28.45 -12.77
C GLU A 298 16.81 27.74 -12.39
N GLY A 299 16.21 27.00 -13.34
CA GLY A 299 14.99 26.21 -13.09
C GLY A 299 15.26 24.92 -12.34
N VAL A 300 14.20 24.30 -11.86
CA VAL A 300 14.24 23.01 -11.17
C VAL A 300 13.56 21.95 -12.04
N VAL A 301 14.24 20.82 -12.25
CA VAL A 301 13.65 19.63 -12.85
C VAL A 301 13.68 18.51 -11.82
N LEU A 302 12.54 17.89 -11.61
CA LEU A 302 12.36 16.70 -10.77
C LEU A 302 11.98 15.53 -11.67
N GLY A 303 12.53 14.35 -11.41
CA GLY A 303 12.12 13.09 -12.05
C GLY A 303 11.65 12.10 -10.99
N VAL A 304 10.42 11.63 -11.08
CA VAL A 304 9.85 10.63 -10.17
C VAL A 304 9.65 9.32 -10.91
N GLU A 305 10.17 8.24 -10.34
CA GLU A 305 10.04 6.89 -10.89
C GLU A 305 9.91 5.86 -9.75
N LEU A 306 9.02 4.88 -9.93
CA LEU A 306 8.79 3.82 -8.93
C LEU A 306 9.84 2.71 -9.02
N THR A 307 10.41 2.46 -10.21
CA THR A 307 11.28 1.31 -10.51
C THR A 307 12.76 1.67 -10.41
N PRO A 308 13.52 1.15 -9.40
CA PRO A 308 14.95 1.48 -9.23
C PRO A 308 15.80 1.21 -10.48
N ALA A 309 15.50 0.13 -11.20
CA ALA A 309 16.23 -0.23 -12.43
C ALA A 309 16.06 0.84 -13.55
N MET A 310 14.92 1.53 -13.61
CA MET A 310 14.70 2.64 -14.54
C MET A 310 15.52 3.86 -14.14
N LEU A 311 15.60 4.21 -12.86
CA LEU A 311 16.46 5.28 -12.37
C LEU A 311 17.95 4.99 -12.64
N THR A 312 18.35 3.73 -12.50
CA THR A 312 19.70 3.28 -12.90
C THR A 312 19.93 3.47 -14.41
N ALA A 313 18.92 3.19 -15.24
CA ALA A 313 19.00 3.44 -16.69
C ALA A 313 19.12 4.95 -16.98
N THR A 314 18.37 5.82 -16.28
CA THR A 314 18.49 7.29 -16.37
C THR A 314 19.94 7.74 -16.14
N ALA A 315 20.60 7.20 -15.10
CA ALA A 315 21.99 7.53 -14.79
C ALA A 315 22.96 7.03 -15.88
N LYS A 316 22.77 5.82 -16.39
CA LYS A 316 23.58 5.27 -17.48
C LYS A 316 23.52 6.07 -18.78
N GLU A 317 22.37 6.68 -19.05
CA GLU A 317 22.15 7.57 -20.20
C GLU A 317 22.68 9.00 -19.97
N GLY A 318 23.38 9.26 -18.86
CA GLY A 318 23.95 10.60 -18.54
C GLY A 318 22.89 11.66 -18.26
N ARG A 319 21.68 11.25 -17.83
CA ARG A 319 20.56 12.18 -17.60
C ARG A 319 20.32 12.48 -16.11
N ALA A 320 21.04 11.81 -15.21
CA ALA A 320 20.86 11.98 -13.76
C ALA A 320 21.18 13.40 -13.29
N ASP A 321 22.15 14.08 -13.93
CA ASP A 321 22.55 15.44 -13.57
C ASP A 321 21.59 16.52 -14.09
N LEU A 322 20.63 16.14 -14.96
CA LEU A 322 19.64 17.05 -15.52
C LEU A 322 18.46 17.30 -14.58
N ALA A 323 18.26 16.43 -13.59
CA ALA A 323 17.12 16.49 -12.68
C ALA A 323 17.48 15.95 -11.28
N ARG A 324 16.72 16.33 -10.28
CA ARG A 324 16.71 15.62 -8.99
C ARG A 324 15.80 14.41 -9.11
N LEU A 325 16.39 13.20 -9.06
CA LEU A 325 15.67 11.95 -9.18
C LEU A 325 15.14 11.49 -7.82
N LEU A 326 13.87 11.10 -7.77
CA LEU A 326 13.17 10.62 -6.59
C LEU A 326 12.57 9.25 -6.89
N MET A 327 12.83 8.28 -6.02
CA MET A 327 12.12 7.01 -6.05
C MET A 327 10.82 7.15 -5.25
N ALA A 328 9.70 7.32 -5.94
CA ALA A 328 8.40 7.55 -5.31
C ALA A 328 7.25 7.03 -6.17
N ASP A 329 6.09 6.89 -5.53
CA ASP A 329 4.82 6.56 -6.16
C ASP A 329 4.19 7.80 -6.79
N ALA A 330 3.73 7.67 -8.03
CA ALA A 330 3.05 8.75 -8.75
C ALA A 330 1.72 9.17 -8.10
N CYS A 331 1.08 8.27 -7.33
CA CYS A 331 -0.14 8.55 -6.58
C CYS A 331 0.12 9.18 -5.20
N ARG A 332 1.41 9.27 -4.76
CA ARG A 332 1.84 9.85 -3.47
C ARG A 332 3.20 10.49 -3.60
N LEU A 333 3.22 11.71 -4.08
CA LEU A 333 4.45 12.43 -4.33
C LEU A 333 4.99 13.04 -3.02
N PRO A 334 6.28 12.88 -2.70
CA PRO A 334 6.89 13.48 -1.51
C PRO A 334 7.18 14.97 -1.75
N LEU A 335 6.20 15.72 -2.23
CA LEU A 335 6.28 17.12 -2.59
C LEU A 335 5.18 17.92 -1.86
N ALA A 336 5.50 19.16 -1.50
CA ALA A 336 4.53 20.08 -0.94
C ALA A 336 3.47 20.48 -1.99
N ASP A 337 2.34 21.01 -1.51
CA ASP A 337 1.30 21.60 -2.36
C ASP A 337 1.88 22.75 -3.17
N GLY A 338 1.54 22.84 -4.46
CA GLY A 338 2.00 23.90 -5.35
C GLY A 338 3.51 23.91 -5.60
N ALA A 339 4.21 22.79 -5.41
CA ALA A 339 5.65 22.70 -5.52
C ALA A 339 6.19 22.86 -6.94
N VAL A 340 5.37 22.64 -7.98
CA VAL A 340 5.80 22.63 -9.38
C VAL A 340 4.89 23.46 -10.27
N ASP A 341 5.45 24.00 -11.36
CA ASP A 341 4.75 24.85 -12.32
C ASP A 341 4.28 24.08 -13.55
N GLY A 342 4.88 22.91 -13.81
CA GLY A 342 4.47 22.01 -14.88
C GLY A 342 4.80 20.56 -14.60
N ILE A 343 3.90 19.68 -15.02
CA ILE A 343 4.00 18.21 -14.89
C ILE A 343 3.95 17.59 -16.28
N PHE A 344 4.98 16.83 -16.60
CA PHE A 344 5.03 15.95 -17.77
C PHE A 344 4.83 14.52 -17.34
N SER A 345 4.02 13.75 -18.07
CA SER A 345 3.83 12.31 -17.82
C SER A 345 3.67 11.55 -19.12
N ALA A 346 4.61 10.66 -19.41
CA ALA A 346 4.60 9.90 -20.65
C ALA A 346 4.30 8.42 -20.42
N GLY A 347 3.15 7.95 -20.93
CA GLY A 347 2.78 6.53 -20.93
C GLY A 347 2.51 5.94 -19.55
N LEU A 348 2.34 6.76 -18.52
CA LEU A 348 2.20 6.33 -17.13
C LEU A 348 0.74 6.04 -16.73
N ILE A 349 -0.20 6.90 -17.11
CA ILE A 349 -1.57 6.90 -16.55
C ILE A 349 -2.29 5.55 -16.65
N ASN A 350 -1.98 4.74 -17.68
CA ASN A 350 -2.53 3.40 -17.86
C ASN A 350 -1.79 2.32 -17.02
N HIS A 351 -0.81 2.73 -16.22
CA HIS A 351 0.00 1.86 -15.35
C HIS A 351 -0.13 2.21 -13.88
N VAL A 352 -0.87 3.27 -13.55
CA VAL A 352 -1.19 3.58 -12.15
C VAL A 352 -2.47 2.86 -11.74
N PRO A 353 -2.56 2.43 -10.48
CA PRO A 353 -3.71 1.69 -9.96
C PRO A 353 -4.99 2.50 -9.97
N ASP A 354 -4.90 3.74 -9.55
CA ASP A 354 -6.01 4.70 -9.52
C ASP A 354 -5.63 5.97 -10.30
N PRO A 355 -6.00 6.05 -11.61
CA PRO A 355 -5.76 7.24 -12.40
C PRO A 355 -6.36 8.52 -11.81
N ALA A 356 -7.51 8.41 -11.13
CA ALA A 356 -8.16 9.56 -10.52
C ALA A 356 -7.38 10.05 -9.28
N ALA A 357 -6.85 9.14 -8.46
CA ALA A 357 -5.97 9.50 -7.34
C ALA A 357 -4.68 10.15 -7.85
N ALA A 358 -4.07 9.60 -8.91
CA ALA A 358 -2.88 10.19 -9.51
C ALA A 358 -3.14 11.62 -10.01
N LEU A 359 -4.23 11.85 -10.74
CA LEU A 359 -4.59 13.19 -11.24
C LEU A 359 -4.85 14.18 -10.11
N ARG A 360 -5.47 13.76 -9.00
CA ARG A 360 -5.66 14.60 -7.79
C ARG A 360 -4.33 14.93 -7.12
N GLU A 361 -3.45 13.96 -6.99
CA GLU A 361 -2.11 14.16 -6.40
C GLU A 361 -1.25 15.11 -7.25
N TRP A 362 -1.30 14.96 -8.58
CA TRP A 362 -0.62 15.86 -9.49
C TRP A 362 -1.19 17.28 -9.42
N ALA A 363 -2.51 17.41 -9.23
CA ALA A 363 -3.14 18.70 -8.98
C ALA A 363 -2.67 19.32 -7.66
N ARG A 364 -2.56 18.53 -6.59
CA ARG A 364 -2.09 19.00 -5.29
C ARG A 364 -0.69 19.61 -5.38
N VAL A 365 0.24 18.92 -6.03
CA VAL A 365 1.63 19.39 -6.15
C VAL A 365 1.84 20.49 -7.19
N SER A 366 0.86 20.73 -8.07
CA SER A 366 0.92 21.77 -9.09
C SER A 366 0.49 23.12 -8.54
N ALA A 367 1.23 24.18 -8.87
CA ALA A 367 0.84 25.55 -8.57
C ALA A 367 -0.45 25.92 -9.32
N PRO A 368 -1.27 26.86 -8.80
CA PRO A 368 -2.40 27.39 -9.55
C PRO A 368 -1.96 27.92 -10.93
N GLY A 369 -2.68 27.55 -11.99
CA GLY A 369 -2.30 27.85 -13.37
C GLY A 369 -1.16 27.00 -13.92
N GLY A 370 -0.63 26.03 -13.15
CA GLY A 370 0.36 25.08 -13.61
C GLY A 370 -0.18 24.15 -14.69
N VAL A 371 0.71 23.59 -15.50
CA VAL A 371 0.36 22.80 -16.70
C VAL A 371 0.63 21.33 -16.46
N LEU A 372 -0.33 20.47 -16.80
CA LEU A 372 -0.17 19.03 -16.92
C LEU A 372 -0.14 18.66 -18.42
N LEU A 373 0.85 17.85 -18.82
CA LEU A 373 0.90 17.30 -20.17
C LEU A 373 1.04 15.79 -20.11
N LEU A 374 0.00 15.10 -20.55
CA LEU A 374 -0.04 13.66 -20.76
C LEU A 374 0.42 13.35 -22.19
N PHE A 375 1.38 12.46 -22.34
CA PHE A 375 2.00 12.16 -23.63
C PHE A 375 2.19 10.66 -23.85
N HIS A 376 2.12 10.26 -25.12
CA HIS A 376 2.64 8.97 -25.58
C HIS A 376 3.12 9.10 -27.02
N PRO A 377 4.29 8.48 -27.41
CA PRO A 377 4.83 8.59 -28.77
C PRO A 377 4.05 7.79 -29.84
N SER A 378 2.86 7.31 -29.53
CA SER A 378 1.89 6.68 -30.46
C SER A 378 0.49 6.96 -29.97
N GLY A 379 -0.47 7.15 -30.86
CA GLY A 379 -1.88 7.28 -30.53
C GLY A 379 -2.48 6.01 -29.94
N ARG A 380 -3.68 6.14 -29.38
CA ARG A 380 -4.39 5.03 -28.72
C ARG A 380 -4.70 3.89 -29.71
N ALA A 381 -5.21 4.22 -30.90
CA ALA A 381 -5.53 3.24 -31.94
C ALA A 381 -4.27 2.46 -32.37
N GLU A 382 -3.16 3.14 -32.60
CA GLU A 382 -1.89 2.53 -32.99
C GLU A 382 -1.34 1.60 -31.91
N ARG A 383 -1.48 2.00 -30.61
CA ARG A 383 -1.10 1.14 -29.47
C ARG A 383 -1.96 -0.11 -29.41
N ALA A 384 -3.27 0.03 -29.54
CA ALA A 384 -4.21 -1.09 -29.54
C ALA A 384 -3.90 -2.09 -30.67
N ALA A 385 -3.72 -1.58 -31.89
CA ALA A 385 -3.37 -2.39 -33.07
C ALA A 385 -2.04 -3.13 -32.89
N ARG A 386 -0.99 -2.48 -32.35
CA ARG A 386 0.31 -3.10 -32.08
C ARG A 386 0.23 -4.27 -31.11
N HIS A 387 -0.78 -4.30 -30.24
CA HIS A 387 -1.05 -5.39 -29.30
C HIS A 387 -2.15 -6.35 -29.77
N GLY A 388 -2.65 -6.18 -31.01
CA GLY A 388 -3.70 -7.02 -31.55
C GLY A 388 -5.04 -6.91 -30.78
N ARG A 389 -5.35 -5.74 -30.21
CA ARG A 389 -6.53 -5.49 -29.37
C ARG A 389 -7.41 -4.40 -29.99
N PRO A 390 -8.73 -4.44 -29.79
CA PRO A 390 -9.59 -3.30 -30.10
C PRO A 390 -9.24 -2.12 -29.16
N LEU A 391 -9.75 -0.92 -29.52
CA LEU A 391 -9.76 0.20 -28.60
C LEU A 391 -10.60 -0.17 -27.37
N ASP A 392 -10.04 0.10 -26.21
CA ASP A 392 -10.71 -0.10 -24.93
C ASP A 392 -11.63 1.10 -24.66
N PRO A 393 -12.95 0.93 -24.49
CA PRO A 393 -13.84 2.01 -24.15
C PRO A 393 -13.55 2.61 -22.76
N ASP A 394 -12.97 1.81 -21.86
CA ASP A 394 -12.60 2.23 -20.50
C ASP A 394 -11.16 2.78 -20.42
N ASP A 395 -10.47 2.98 -21.56
CA ASP A 395 -9.13 3.58 -21.57
C ASP A 395 -9.17 4.96 -20.90
N PRO A 396 -8.43 5.20 -19.80
CA PRO A 396 -8.43 6.48 -19.09
C PRO A 396 -7.95 7.66 -19.96
N LEU A 397 -7.31 7.39 -21.09
CA LEU A 397 -6.88 8.38 -22.07
C LEU A 397 -7.93 8.64 -23.17
N ALA A 398 -9.07 7.93 -23.20
CA ALA A 398 -10.17 8.30 -24.07
C ALA A 398 -10.71 9.68 -23.68
N GLU A 399 -11.01 10.55 -24.63
CA GLU A 399 -11.43 11.92 -24.31
C GLU A 399 -12.67 11.95 -23.41
N GLU A 400 -13.63 11.06 -23.70
CA GLU A 400 -14.85 10.86 -22.94
C GLU A 400 -14.62 10.46 -21.47
N ASN A 401 -13.51 9.76 -21.16
CA ASN A 401 -13.12 9.36 -19.81
C ASN A 401 -12.16 10.39 -19.18
N LEU A 402 -11.19 10.87 -19.96
CA LEU A 402 -10.13 11.75 -19.48
C LEU A 402 -10.64 13.14 -19.07
N ARG A 403 -11.51 13.75 -19.90
CA ARG A 403 -12.03 15.11 -19.66
C ARG A 403 -12.77 15.22 -18.31
N PRO A 404 -13.75 14.36 -17.99
CA PRO A 404 -14.40 14.40 -16.68
C PRO A 404 -13.45 14.06 -15.52
N ALA A 405 -12.52 13.12 -15.72
CA ALA A 405 -11.54 12.76 -14.68
C ALA A 405 -10.60 13.92 -14.35
N LEU A 406 -10.09 14.62 -15.36
CA LEU A 406 -9.30 15.85 -15.20
C LEU A 406 -10.09 16.93 -14.47
N HIS A 407 -11.33 17.19 -14.90
CA HIS A 407 -12.18 18.20 -14.27
C HIS A 407 -12.42 17.89 -12.78
N ALA A 408 -12.76 16.63 -12.46
CA ALA A 408 -12.97 16.19 -11.08
C ALA A 408 -11.71 16.30 -10.20
N ALA A 409 -10.51 16.23 -10.80
CA ALA A 409 -9.24 16.42 -10.14
C ALA A 409 -8.74 17.88 -10.10
N GLY A 410 -9.52 18.84 -10.62
CA GLY A 410 -9.20 20.26 -10.62
C GLY A 410 -8.32 20.72 -11.79
N TRP A 411 -8.41 20.03 -12.93
CA TRP A 411 -7.74 20.41 -14.18
C TRP A 411 -8.76 20.81 -15.24
N SER A 412 -8.39 21.75 -16.12
CA SER A 412 -9.13 22.11 -17.32
C SER A 412 -8.36 21.63 -18.54
N LEU A 413 -8.92 20.69 -19.28
CA LEU A 413 -8.35 20.17 -20.53
C LEU A 413 -8.50 21.23 -21.63
N ASP A 414 -7.39 21.75 -22.16
CA ASP A 414 -7.36 22.79 -23.18
C ASP A 414 -6.84 22.29 -24.55
N CYS A 415 -6.14 21.16 -24.61
CA CYS A 415 -5.72 20.52 -25.85
C CYS A 415 -5.86 19.00 -25.73
N TYR A 416 -6.37 18.35 -26.77
CA TYR A 416 -6.46 16.89 -26.90
C TYR A 416 -6.15 16.46 -28.32
N GLU A 417 -5.13 15.64 -28.50
CA GLU A 417 -4.71 15.10 -29.79
C GLU A 417 -4.46 13.60 -29.66
N ASP A 418 -5.23 12.79 -30.38
CA ASP A 418 -5.03 11.33 -30.49
C ASP A 418 -4.78 10.96 -31.94
N ALA A 419 -3.54 11.22 -32.41
CA ALA A 419 -3.10 10.96 -33.77
C ALA A 419 -2.30 9.64 -33.84
N SER A 420 -2.11 9.08 -35.06
CA SER A 420 -1.36 7.84 -35.23
C SER A 420 0.07 7.90 -34.67
N LEU A 421 0.73 9.06 -34.77
CA LEU A 421 2.12 9.25 -34.42
C LEU A 421 2.33 9.74 -32.97
N HIS A 422 1.30 10.19 -32.28
CA HIS A 422 1.39 10.60 -30.87
C HIS A 422 -0.01 10.70 -30.25
N PHE A 423 -0.04 10.61 -28.94
CA PHE A 423 -1.12 11.06 -28.07
C PHE A 423 -0.62 12.23 -27.25
N LEU A 424 -1.40 13.28 -27.13
CA LEU A 424 -1.13 14.45 -26.31
C LEU A 424 -2.40 15.00 -25.71
N ALA A 425 -2.41 15.21 -24.40
CA ALA A 425 -3.47 15.94 -23.71
C ALA A 425 -2.83 16.95 -22.76
N ARG A 426 -3.16 18.25 -22.95
CA ARG A 426 -2.69 19.35 -22.13
C ARG A 426 -3.84 19.89 -21.28
N ALA A 427 -3.59 20.06 -20.00
CA ALA A 427 -4.55 20.63 -19.07
C ALA A 427 -3.90 21.68 -18.17
N VAL A 428 -4.69 22.60 -17.69
CA VAL A 428 -4.25 23.69 -16.80
C VAL A 428 -4.92 23.54 -15.44
N ARG A 429 -4.17 23.71 -14.36
CA ARG A 429 -4.64 23.68 -12.99
C ARG A 429 -5.62 24.83 -12.72
N VAL A 430 -6.86 24.52 -12.38
CA VAL A 430 -7.90 25.48 -11.99
C VAL A 430 -8.05 25.44 -10.47
N HIS A 431 -7.53 26.45 -9.80
CA HIS A 431 -7.59 26.68 -8.33
C HIS A 431 -6.89 25.66 -7.44
#